data_ec9bbfaeab7215141a0e306f38849d6f
#
_entry.id   ec9bbfaeab7215141a0e306f38849d6f
#
_cell.length_a   1.000
_cell.length_b   1.000
_cell.length_c   1.000
_cell.angle_alpha   90.00
_cell.angle_beta   90.00
_cell.angle_gamma   90.00
#
_symmetry.space_group_name_H-M   'P 1'
#
loop_
_entity.id
_entity.type
_entity.pdbx_description
1 polymer ?
#
loop_
_entity_poly.entity_id
_entity_poly.type
_entity_poly.pdbx_seq_one_letter_code
_entity_poly.pdbx_strand_id
1 'polypeptide(L)'
;MSYTTEEIAKLLRVSKLTVYDLIKKGELPSYRVGKQMRVDASDLEAYKSRAKGGRVRPAAAVSPAEEAPHLAAVSPMVMAPAPGLSSAVKPLVITGQDTILDILAKYIEKQNRSVRPLRSFVGSMDSLVSMYHGEADIVSTHLFDGDTGEYNIPYIRRLLMGYSYVVVNIAYRNAGLYVAKGNPKGIATWEDLNRSDVRIVNREKGSGARVLLDEQLRLKGISRYALTGYETEESSHLGVAGKVAAGQADAGVGIEKAAAMVNVDFVPLIRERYDLVMIKKPANLEWIETVLGILRSEAFKNELSLIRGYDLSLTGTIVWETE
;
A
#
# COMPACT_ATOMS: atom_id res chain seq x y z
N MET A 1 14.20 35.09 14.96
CA MET A 1 13.80 35.64 13.65
C MET A 1 12.82 34.68 13.02
N SER A 2 11.68 35.13 12.52
CA SER A 2 10.66 34.26 11.90
C SER A 2 10.39 34.64 10.46
N TYR A 3 10.08 33.66 9.62
CA TYR A 3 9.81 33.81 8.20
C TYR A 3 8.35 33.59 7.88
N THR A 4 7.83 34.29 6.89
CA THR A 4 6.53 34.03 6.28
C THR A 4 6.61 32.84 5.30
N THR A 5 5.50 32.23 4.95
CA THR A 5 5.46 31.13 3.95
C THR A 5 6.01 31.57 2.58
N GLU A 6 5.94 32.85 2.24
CA GLU A 6 6.49 33.38 0.98
C GLU A 6 8.02 33.49 1.01
N GLU A 7 8.57 33.95 2.14
CA GLU A 7 10.02 34.02 2.34
C GLU A 7 10.63 32.62 2.34
N ILE A 8 9.97 31.64 2.99
CA ILE A 8 10.42 30.24 2.99
C ILE A 8 10.38 29.65 1.58
N ALA A 9 9.32 29.91 0.81
CA ALA A 9 9.21 29.47 -0.58
C ALA A 9 10.41 29.95 -1.42
N LYS A 10 10.81 31.22 -1.25
CA LYS A 10 11.99 31.79 -1.91
C LYS A 10 13.28 31.16 -1.41
N LEU A 11 13.46 30.97 -0.10
CA LEU A 11 14.67 30.39 0.51
C LEU A 11 14.88 28.93 0.13
N LEU A 12 13.80 28.15 0.03
CA LEU A 12 13.84 26.73 -0.35
C LEU A 12 13.74 26.51 -1.87
N ARG A 13 13.46 27.57 -2.65
CA ARG A 13 13.21 27.53 -4.10
C ARG A 13 12.09 26.56 -4.49
N VAL A 14 10.99 26.58 -3.73
CA VAL A 14 9.79 25.78 -3.96
C VAL A 14 8.54 26.68 -4.08
N SER A 15 7.42 26.12 -4.49
CA SER A 15 6.17 26.86 -4.54
C SER A 15 5.64 27.17 -3.12
N LYS A 16 4.86 28.26 -2.96
CA LYS A 16 4.17 28.57 -1.71
C LYS A 16 3.23 27.44 -1.26
N LEU A 17 2.64 26.74 -2.23
CA LEU A 17 1.78 25.58 -1.98
C LEU A 17 2.56 24.43 -1.33
N THR A 18 3.77 24.15 -1.81
CA THR A 18 4.68 23.16 -1.24
C THR A 18 5.03 23.48 0.23
N VAL A 19 5.24 24.78 0.55
CA VAL A 19 5.49 25.20 1.95
C VAL A 19 4.27 24.91 2.83
N TYR A 20 3.06 25.17 2.35
CA TYR A 20 1.83 24.81 3.08
C TYR A 20 1.68 23.30 3.28
N ASP A 21 2.07 22.50 2.30
CA ASP A 21 2.06 21.04 2.42
C ASP A 21 3.05 20.54 3.46
N LEU A 22 4.27 21.10 3.51
CA LEU A 22 5.27 20.78 4.55
C LEU A 22 4.77 21.12 5.96
N ILE A 23 4.10 22.26 6.11
CA ILE A 23 3.48 22.66 7.38
C ILE A 23 2.35 21.69 7.76
N LYS A 24 1.48 21.35 6.80
CA LYS A 24 0.35 20.44 7.03
C LYS A 24 0.77 19.03 7.39
N LYS A 25 1.89 18.57 6.83
CA LYS A 25 2.51 17.27 7.16
C LYS A 25 3.29 17.27 8.48
N GLY A 26 3.41 18.43 9.13
CA GLY A 26 4.20 18.56 10.38
C GLY A 26 5.71 18.51 10.18
N GLU A 27 6.19 18.51 8.94
CA GLU A 27 7.62 18.50 8.61
C GLU A 27 8.31 19.83 8.91
N LEU A 28 7.56 20.92 8.85
CA LEU A 28 8.00 22.29 9.13
C LEU A 28 7.08 22.89 10.22
N PRO A 29 7.51 22.92 11.49
CA PRO A 29 6.76 23.53 12.59
C PRO A 29 6.43 24.99 12.29
N SER A 30 5.22 25.40 12.57
CA SER A 30 4.76 26.78 12.31
C SER A 30 3.75 27.24 13.33
N TYR A 31 3.61 28.53 13.48
CA TYR A 31 2.61 29.18 14.33
C TYR A 31 1.92 30.31 13.58
N ARG A 32 0.78 30.75 14.09
CA ARG A 32 -0.05 31.76 13.44
C ARG A 32 0.07 33.11 14.14
N VAL A 33 0.38 34.15 13.37
CA VAL A 33 0.36 35.53 13.85
C VAL A 33 -0.70 36.28 13.03
N GLY A 34 -1.84 36.54 13.64
CA GLY A 34 -3.00 37.11 12.94
C GLY A 34 -3.48 36.20 11.80
N LYS A 35 -3.45 36.72 10.57
CA LYS A 35 -3.84 35.96 9.36
C LYS A 35 -2.68 35.26 8.66
N GLN A 36 -1.45 35.36 9.16
CA GLN A 36 -0.25 34.83 8.52
C GLN A 36 0.34 33.64 9.29
N MET A 37 0.77 32.62 8.56
CA MET A 37 1.58 31.52 9.10
C MET A 37 3.05 31.95 9.13
N ARG A 38 3.74 31.65 10.24
CA ARG A 38 5.15 31.93 10.44
C ARG A 38 5.91 30.69 10.92
N VAL A 39 7.17 30.61 10.57
CA VAL A 39 8.11 29.55 10.95
C VAL A 39 9.35 30.22 11.52
N ASP A 40 9.86 29.71 12.63
CA ASP A 40 11.08 30.24 13.20
C ASP A 40 12.32 29.81 12.39
N ALA A 41 13.36 30.68 12.42
CA ALA A 41 14.60 30.39 11.69
C ALA A 41 15.25 29.06 12.14
N SER A 42 15.15 28.73 13.42
CA SER A 42 15.65 27.48 13.98
C SER A 42 14.96 26.26 13.37
N ASP A 43 13.65 26.33 13.17
CA ASP A 43 12.85 25.22 12.60
C ASP A 43 13.13 25.02 11.13
N LEU A 44 13.35 26.11 10.40
CA LEU A 44 13.76 26.06 8.99
C LEU A 44 15.16 25.45 8.83
N GLU A 45 16.11 25.79 9.68
CA GLU A 45 17.46 25.21 9.66
C GLU A 45 17.45 23.73 10.10
N ALA A 46 16.63 23.37 11.09
CA ALA A 46 16.42 21.98 11.50
C ALA A 46 15.81 21.13 10.35
N TYR A 47 14.87 21.70 9.61
CA TYR A 47 14.30 21.07 8.40
C TYR A 47 15.37 20.86 7.33
N LYS A 48 16.15 21.91 6.99
CA LYS A 48 17.25 21.82 6.01
C LYS A 48 18.31 20.78 6.41
N SER A 49 18.64 20.70 7.69
CA SER A 49 19.62 19.75 8.22
C SER A 49 19.13 18.32 8.13
N ARG A 50 17.86 18.06 8.42
CA ARG A 50 17.20 16.74 8.22
C ARG A 50 17.19 16.35 6.75
N ALA A 51 16.82 17.26 5.88
CA ALA A 51 16.78 17.04 4.43
C ALA A 51 18.16 16.79 3.80
N LYS A 52 19.25 17.26 4.43
CA LYS A 52 20.63 17.00 3.98
C LYS A 52 21.26 15.73 4.57
N GLY A 53 20.51 14.94 5.37
CA GLY A 53 21.01 13.70 5.97
C GLY A 53 22.05 13.88 7.09
N GLY A 54 22.19 15.08 7.64
CA GLY A 54 23.13 15.39 8.71
C GLY A 54 22.56 15.14 10.11
N ARG A 55 23.25 14.33 10.92
CA ARG A 55 22.99 14.23 12.36
C ARG A 55 23.40 15.54 13.04
N VAL A 56 22.44 16.30 13.56
CA VAL A 56 22.71 17.48 14.37
C VAL A 56 23.03 17.04 15.80
N ARG A 57 24.27 17.34 16.29
CA ARG A 57 24.56 17.36 17.73
C ARG A 57 23.95 18.64 18.30
N PRO A 58 23.27 18.62 19.47
CA PRO A 58 22.83 19.84 20.13
C PRO A 58 24.04 20.66 20.57
N ALA A 59 24.10 21.92 20.17
CA ALA A 59 25.07 22.86 20.68
C ALA A 59 24.68 23.28 22.09
N ALA A 60 25.63 23.22 23.02
CA ALA A 60 25.52 23.68 24.39
C ALA A 60 25.27 25.19 24.42
N ALA A 61 24.23 25.62 25.13
CA ALA A 61 24.00 27.02 25.44
C ALA A 61 24.92 27.45 26.59
N VAL A 62 25.69 28.53 26.34
CA VAL A 62 26.47 29.23 27.39
C VAL A 62 25.53 30.25 28.02
N SER A 63 25.36 30.18 29.34
CA SER A 63 24.69 31.21 30.15
C SER A 63 25.74 31.96 31.00
N PRO A 64 25.58 33.26 31.23
CA PRO A 64 26.37 33.95 32.25
C PRO A 64 25.82 33.74 33.68
N ALA A 65 26.72 33.78 34.62
CA ALA A 65 26.57 33.50 36.04
C ALA A 65 25.76 34.55 36.81
N GLU A 66 25.01 34.08 37.84
CA GLU A 66 24.84 34.81 39.08
C GLU A 66 24.76 33.82 40.27
N GLU A 67 25.32 34.25 41.44
CA GLU A 67 25.73 33.45 42.57
C GLU A 67 24.64 33.10 43.59
N ALA A 68 24.74 31.88 44.11
CA ALA A 68 24.65 31.32 45.50
C ALA A 68 23.30 31.18 46.17
N PRO A 69 23.14 30.30 47.27
CA PRO A 69 24.08 29.38 47.90
C PRO A 69 23.57 27.91 48.09
N HIS A 70 24.51 27.07 48.45
CA HIS A 70 24.51 25.67 48.87
C HIS A 70 23.23 25.04 49.44
N LEU A 71 22.79 23.93 48.86
CA LEU A 71 22.22 22.79 49.53
C LEU A 71 22.70 21.48 48.86
N ALA A 72 23.01 20.50 49.69
CA ALA A 72 23.76 19.29 49.42
C ALA A 72 23.34 18.55 48.15
N ALA A 73 24.32 18.23 47.28
CA ALA A 73 24.18 17.41 46.09
C ALA A 73 23.90 15.96 46.47
N VAL A 74 22.70 15.49 46.16
CA VAL A 74 22.47 14.07 45.87
C VAL A 74 22.80 13.86 44.39
N SER A 75 23.94 13.24 44.12
CA SER A 75 24.33 12.87 42.75
C SER A 75 23.26 11.96 42.15
N PRO A 76 22.67 12.30 41.00
CA PRO A 76 21.91 11.30 40.26
C PRO A 76 22.91 10.29 39.75
N MET A 77 22.80 9.07 40.26
CA MET A 77 23.45 7.89 39.73
C MET A 77 23.01 7.74 38.29
N VAL A 78 23.86 8.19 37.35
CA VAL A 78 23.69 7.90 35.92
C VAL A 78 23.84 6.40 35.76
N MET A 79 22.75 5.65 35.79
CA MET A 79 22.74 4.29 35.31
C MET A 79 23.20 4.33 33.86
N ALA A 80 24.41 3.85 33.61
CA ALA A 80 24.84 3.52 32.27
C ALA A 80 23.78 2.61 31.68
N PRO A 81 23.30 2.84 30.45
CA PRO A 81 22.40 1.91 29.80
C PRO A 81 23.14 0.58 29.72
N ALA A 82 22.55 -0.45 30.34
CA ALA A 82 23.03 -1.81 30.23
C ALA A 82 23.27 -2.12 28.73
N PRO A 83 24.37 -2.78 28.36
CA PRO A 83 24.57 -3.29 27.01
C PRO A 83 23.66 -4.51 26.87
N GLY A 84 22.43 -4.31 26.49
CA GLY A 84 21.36 -5.30 26.41
C GLY A 84 20.38 -4.91 25.33
N LEU A 85 20.67 -5.33 24.07
CA LEU A 85 19.67 -5.79 23.10
C LEU A 85 18.37 -4.96 23.01
N SER A 86 18.42 -3.74 22.60
CA SER A 86 17.36 -3.24 21.75
C SER A 86 17.72 -3.60 20.30
N SER A 87 17.48 -4.84 19.90
CA SER A 87 17.25 -5.14 18.49
C SER A 87 16.00 -4.35 18.14
N ALA A 88 16.18 -3.17 17.56
CA ALA A 88 15.07 -2.36 17.13
C ALA A 88 14.24 -3.22 16.19
N VAL A 89 13.00 -3.56 16.60
CA VAL A 89 12.07 -4.36 15.81
C VAL A 89 11.93 -3.67 14.44
N LYS A 90 12.36 -4.34 13.38
CA LYS A 90 12.37 -3.77 12.04
C LYS A 90 10.95 -3.73 11.49
N PRO A 91 10.45 -2.59 10.99
CA PRO A 91 9.18 -2.58 10.28
C PRO A 91 9.28 -3.43 9.01
N LEU A 92 8.22 -4.20 8.73
CA LEU A 92 8.06 -5.02 7.53
C LEU A 92 6.78 -4.56 6.82
N VAL A 93 6.93 -3.79 5.75
CA VAL A 93 5.81 -3.16 5.05
C VAL A 93 5.17 -4.15 4.07
N ILE A 94 3.89 -4.47 4.30
CA ILE A 94 3.09 -5.36 3.46
C ILE A 94 2.04 -4.55 2.72
N THR A 95 2.08 -4.53 1.39
CA THR A 95 1.16 -3.76 0.55
C THR A 95 0.11 -4.63 -0.11
N GLY A 96 -1.08 -4.06 -0.30
CA GLY A 96 -2.25 -4.69 -0.92
C GLY A 96 -3.52 -4.52 -0.11
N GLN A 97 -4.66 -4.92 -0.67
CA GLN A 97 -5.97 -4.61 -0.08
C GLN A 97 -6.78 -5.84 0.37
N ASP A 98 -6.27 -7.04 0.19
CA ASP A 98 -6.98 -8.26 0.59
C ASP A 98 -6.76 -8.60 2.07
N THR A 99 -7.82 -9.07 2.74
CA THR A 99 -7.80 -9.48 4.17
C THR A 99 -6.89 -10.68 4.46
N ILE A 100 -6.55 -11.48 3.45
CA ILE A 100 -5.57 -12.58 3.58
C ILE A 100 -4.22 -12.06 4.09
N LEU A 101 -3.89 -10.80 3.73
CA LEU A 101 -2.64 -10.17 4.16
C LEU A 101 -2.68 -9.74 5.63
N ASP A 102 -3.86 -9.49 6.20
CA ASP A 102 -4.01 -9.19 7.63
C ASP A 102 -3.78 -10.46 8.47
N ILE A 103 -4.26 -11.60 7.96
CA ILE A 103 -4.00 -12.91 8.56
C ILE A 103 -2.50 -13.22 8.46
N LEU A 104 -1.91 -13.07 7.28
CA LEU A 104 -0.47 -13.27 7.08
C LEU A 104 0.37 -12.41 8.05
N ALA A 105 0.03 -11.13 8.20
CA ALA A 105 0.72 -10.22 9.10
C ALA A 105 0.69 -10.73 10.55
N LYS A 106 -0.45 -11.24 11.05
CA LYS A 106 -0.56 -11.85 12.39
C LYS A 106 0.33 -13.07 12.56
N TYR A 107 0.39 -13.93 11.54
CA TYR A 107 1.28 -15.11 11.57
C TYR A 107 2.75 -14.71 11.60
N ILE A 108 3.15 -13.73 10.79
CA ILE A 108 4.53 -13.20 10.78
C ILE A 108 4.90 -12.63 12.15
N GLU A 109 4.04 -11.78 12.74
CA GLU A 109 4.27 -11.18 14.05
C GLU A 109 4.41 -12.23 15.16
N LYS A 110 3.65 -13.34 15.08
CA LYS A 110 3.71 -14.45 16.03
C LYS A 110 4.99 -15.27 15.89
N GLN A 111 5.47 -15.50 14.67
CA GLN A 111 6.60 -16.39 14.39
C GLN A 111 7.96 -15.69 14.38
N ASN A 112 7.99 -14.40 14.04
CA ASN A 112 9.24 -13.63 13.96
C ASN A 112 9.14 -12.32 14.74
N ARG A 113 9.68 -12.31 15.95
CA ARG A 113 9.67 -11.14 16.85
C ARG A 113 10.67 -10.05 16.46
N SER A 114 11.55 -10.29 15.49
CA SER A 114 12.52 -9.31 15.02
C SER A 114 11.93 -8.33 14.01
N VAL A 115 10.75 -8.63 13.46
CA VAL A 115 10.04 -7.76 12.50
C VAL A 115 8.65 -7.39 13.02
N ARG A 116 8.19 -6.19 12.63
CA ARG A 116 6.83 -5.70 12.90
C ARG A 116 6.09 -5.47 11.59
N PRO A 117 5.14 -6.33 11.23
CA PRO A 117 4.33 -6.14 10.03
C PRO A 117 3.51 -4.85 10.09
N LEU A 118 3.57 -4.06 9.03
CA LEU A 118 2.77 -2.86 8.81
C LEU A 118 2.03 -3.00 7.50
N ARG A 119 0.72 -2.70 7.50
CA ARG A 119 -0.11 -2.78 6.30
C ARG A 119 -0.19 -1.43 5.58
N SER A 120 -0.04 -1.47 4.25
CA SER A 120 -0.30 -0.33 3.37
C SER A 120 -1.32 -0.73 2.29
N PHE A 121 -2.40 0.05 2.17
CA PHE A 121 -3.56 -0.28 1.33
C PHE A 121 -3.49 0.43 -0.02
N VAL A 122 -2.63 -0.04 -0.90
CA VAL A 122 -2.41 0.48 -2.25
C VAL A 122 -2.68 -0.57 -3.31
N GLY A 123 -2.91 -0.15 -4.56
CA GLY A 123 -3.15 -1.04 -5.69
C GLY A 123 -1.90 -1.81 -6.11
N SER A 124 -2.08 -2.84 -6.95
CA SER A 124 -1.00 -3.76 -7.35
C SER A 124 0.16 -3.05 -8.06
N MET A 125 -0.12 -2.08 -8.94
CA MET A 125 0.91 -1.35 -9.67
C MET A 125 1.72 -0.46 -8.73
N ASP A 126 1.04 0.34 -7.90
CA ASP A 126 1.69 1.23 -6.95
C ASP A 126 2.48 0.44 -5.89
N SER A 127 1.99 -0.75 -5.52
CA SER A 127 2.72 -1.67 -4.65
C SER A 127 4.07 -2.09 -5.24
N LEU A 128 4.11 -2.46 -6.52
CA LEU A 128 5.36 -2.82 -7.20
C LEU A 128 6.31 -1.62 -7.35
N VAL A 129 5.77 -0.43 -7.61
CA VAL A 129 6.56 0.82 -7.65
C VAL A 129 7.15 1.14 -6.27
N SER A 130 6.35 1.01 -5.20
CA SER A 130 6.83 1.18 -3.82
C SER A 130 7.93 0.17 -3.48
N MET A 131 7.81 -1.08 -3.93
CA MET A 131 8.87 -2.09 -3.76
C MET A 131 10.15 -1.72 -4.51
N TYR A 132 10.03 -1.23 -5.74
CA TYR A 132 11.18 -0.75 -6.52
C TYR A 132 11.94 0.36 -5.79
N HIS A 133 11.22 1.28 -5.13
CA HIS A 133 11.80 2.37 -4.33
C HIS A 133 12.27 1.92 -2.93
N GLY A 134 12.02 0.67 -2.54
CA GLY A 134 12.39 0.16 -1.22
C GLY A 134 11.47 0.58 -0.08
N GLU A 135 10.26 1.02 -0.40
CA GLU A 135 9.22 1.47 0.54
C GLU A 135 8.28 0.32 0.96
N ALA A 136 8.33 -0.82 0.26
CA ALA A 136 7.57 -2.02 0.57
C ALA A 136 8.48 -3.25 0.56
N ASP A 137 8.26 -4.16 1.52
CA ASP A 137 9.03 -5.40 1.68
C ASP A 137 8.30 -6.60 1.08
N ILE A 138 6.98 -6.68 1.26
CA ILE A 138 6.09 -7.71 0.72
C ILE A 138 4.99 -7.02 -0.08
N VAL A 139 4.90 -7.35 -1.34
CA VAL A 139 3.88 -6.81 -2.26
C VAL A 139 2.93 -7.90 -2.68
N SER A 140 1.64 -7.66 -2.58
CA SER A 140 0.64 -8.52 -3.21
C SER A 140 0.19 -7.94 -4.55
N THR A 141 0.04 -8.79 -5.55
CA THR A 141 -0.29 -8.37 -6.90
C THR A 141 -1.19 -9.36 -7.62
N HIS A 142 -2.01 -8.86 -8.55
CA HIS A 142 -2.92 -9.61 -9.40
C HIS A 142 -3.13 -8.89 -10.75
N LEU A 143 -2.04 -8.52 -11.39
CA LEU A 143 -2.01 -7.80 -12.67
C LEU A 143 -2.13 -8.78 -13.83
N PHE A 144 -3.22 -8.71 -14.57
CA PHE A 144 -3.43 -9.50 -15.77
C PHE A 144 -2.71 -8.86 -16.95
N ASP A 145 -1.93 -9.65 -17.69
CA ASP A 145 -1.29 -9.25 -18.94
C ASP A 145 -2.07 -9.89 -20.10
N GLY A 146 -2.72 -9.06 -20.90
CA GLY A 146 -3.55 -9.51 -22.00
C GLY A 146 -2.76 -10.03 -23.21
N ASP A 147 -1.47 -9.70 -23.33
CA ASP A 147 -0.65 -10.17 -24.45
C ASP A 147 -0.18 -11.61 -24.24
N THR A 148 0.12 -11.98 -22.99
CA THR A 148 0.58 -13.32 -22.63
C THR A 148 -0.51 -14.20 -22.03
N GLY A 149 -1.60 -13.60 -21.55
CA GLY A 149 -2.62 -14.29 -20.74
C GLY A 149 -2.15 -14.63 -19.33
N GLU A 150 -0.97 -14.17 -18.92
CA GLU A 150 -0.38 -14.46 -17.62
C GLU A 150 -0.72 -13.38 -16.59
N TYR A 151 -0.59 -13.77 -15.31
CA TYR A 151 -0.67 -12.84 -14.20
C TYR A 151 0.70 -12.48 -13.66
N ASN A 152 0.89 -11.21 -13.29
CA ASN A 152 1.95 -10.66 -12.46
C ASN A 152 3.36 -10.69 -13.08
N ILE A 153 3.84 -11.83 -13.57
CA ILE A 153 5.23 -12.00 -14.01
C ILE A 153 5.66 -11.00 -15.08
N PRO A 154 4.87 -10.71 -16.14
CA PRO A 154 5.26 -9.73 -17.16
C PRO A 154 5.50 -8.33 -16.58
N TYR A 155 4.69 -7.91 -15.62
CA TYR A 155 4.83 -6.62 -14.94
C TYR A 155 6.01 -6.60 -13.97
N ILE A 156 6.16 -7.64 -13.14
CA ILE A 156 7.23 -7.77 -12.15
C ILE A 156 8.59 -7.70 -12.84
N ARG A 157 8.79 -8.47 -13.92
CA ARG A 157 10.05 -8.50 -14.68
C ARG A 157 10.44 -7.14 -15.24
N ARG A 158 9.46 -6.32 -15.64
CA ARG A 158 9.70 -4.98 -16.20
C ARG A 158 9.93 -3.92 -15.10
N LEU A 159 9.24 -4.03 -13.98
CA LEU A 159 9.32 -3.04 -12.91
C LEU A 159 10.48 -3.31 -11.94
N LEU A 160 10.82 -4.58 -11.68
CA LEU A 160 11.90 -4.95 -10.75
C LEU A 160 13.19 -5.36 -11.47
N MET A 161 13.51 -4.69 -12.59
CA MET A 161 14.78 -4.94 -13.30
C MET A 161 15.98 -4.69 -12.38
N GLY A 162 16.94 -5.63 -12.39
CA GLY A 162 18.16 -5.54 -11.57
C GLY A 162 18.00 -5.99 -10.12
N TYR A 163 16.81 -6.46 -9.72
CA TYR A 163 16.59 -7.08 -8.42
C TYR A 163 16.46 -8.60 -8.54
N SER A 164 17.00 -9.32 -7.54
CA SER A 164 16.64 -10.72 -7.30
C SER A 164 15.36 -10.75 -6.47
N TYR A 165 14.38 -11.56 -6.86
CA TYR A 165 13.09 -11.65 -6.19
C TYR A 165 12.48 -13.04 -6.28
N VAL A 166 11.54 -13.32 -5.38
CA VAL A 166 10.69 -14.51 -5.40
C VAL A 166 9.23 -14.11 -5.50
N VAL A 167 8.49 -14.85 -6.31
CA VAL A 167 7.03 -14.70 -6.49
C VAL A 167 6.36 -15.98 -6.02
N VAL A 168 5.44 -15.85 -5.07
CA VAL A 168 4.78 -16.99 -4.40
C VAL A 168 3.27 -16.84 -4.53
N ASN A 169 2.60 -17.92 -4.95
CA ASN A 169 1.14 -17.91 -4.99
C ASN A 169 0.56 -17.89 -3.57
N ILE A 170 -0.39 -16.99 -3.34
CA ILE A 170 -1.13 -16.90 -2.08
C ILE A 170 -2.53 -17.51 -2.21
N ALA A 171 -3.21 -17.28 -3.34
CA ALA A 171 -4.50 -17.88 -3.66
C ALA A 171 -4.86 -17.69 -5.13
N TYR A 172 -5.82 -18.49 -5.63
CA TYR A 172 -6.65 -18.12 -6.76
C TYR A 172 -8.01 -17.67 -6.26
N ARG A 173 -8.66 -16.78 -7.00
CA ARG A 173 -10.00 -16.28 -6.69
C ARG A 173 -10.75 -15.90 -7.97
N ASN A 174 -12.09 -15.87 -7.92
CA ASN A 174 -12.88 -15.41 -9.04
C ASN A 174 -12.88 -13.88 -9.10
N ALA A 175 -12.52 -13.33 -10.27
CA ALA A 175 -12.74 -11.94 -10.64
C ALA A 175 -13.82 -11.85 -11.73
N GLY A 176 -14.58 -10.74 -11.73
CA GLY A 176 -15.72 -10.57 -12.65
C GLY A 176 -16.48 -9.30 -12.35
N LEU A 177 -17.77 -9.33 -12.61
CA LEU A 177 -18.64 -8.15 -12.51
C LEU A 177 -19.57 -8.23 -11.30
N TYR A 178 -19.61 -7.17 -10.53
CA TYR A 178 -20.73 -6.89 -9.63
C TYR A 178 -21.88 -6.39 -10.47
N VAL A 179 -23.08 -6.90 -10.23
CA VAL A 179 -24.33 -6.45 -10.86
C VAL A 179 -25.42 -6.33 -9.81
N ALA A 180 -26.41 -5.49 -10.05
CA ALA A 180 -27.53 -5.34 -9.14
C ALA A 180 -28.21 -6.68 -8.90
N LYS A 181 -28.85 -6.85 -7.73
CA LYS A 181 -29.56 -8.08 -7.36
C LYS A 181 -30.59 -8.49 -8.43
N GLY A 182 -30.52 -9.75 -8.84
CA GLY A 182 -31.34 -10.30 -9.93
C GLY A 182 -30.82 -9.94 -11.33
N ASN A 183 -29.71 -9.23 -11.44
CA ASN A 183 -29.10 -8.81 -12.71
C ASN A 183 -30.12 -8.26 -13.75
N PRO A 184 -30.84 -7.18 -13.43
CA PRO A 184 -31.99 -6.75 -14.25
C PRO A 184 -31.61 -6.33 -15.68
N LYS A 185 -30.32 -6.02 -15.92
CA LYS A 185 -29.82 -5.69 -17.27
C LYS A 185 -29.22 -6.88 -18.01
N GLY A 186 -29.16 -8.07 -17.40
CA GLY A 186 -28.61 -9.27 -18.02
C GLY A 186 -27.15 -9.12 -18.43
N ILE A 187 -26.33 -8.44 -17.61
CA ILE A 187 -24.91 -8.23 -17.87
C ILE A 187 -24.17 -9.53 -17.55
N ALA A 188 -23.52 -10.14 -18.54
CA ALA A 188 -22.88 -11.45 -18.41
C ALA A 188 -21.45 -11.50 -18.98
N THR A 189 -21.03 -10.51 -19.77
CA THR A 189 -19.76 -10.48 -20.47
C THR A 189 -19.07 -9.10 -20.35
N TRP A 190 -17.81 -9.02 -20.73
CA TRP A 190 -17.11 -7.74 -20.82
C TRP A 190 -17.70 -6.80 -21.86
N GLU A 191 -18.24 -7.37 -22.97
CA GLU A 191 -18.86 -6.65 -24.08
C GLU A 191 -20.14 -5.92 -23.64
N ASP A 192 -20.88 -6.48 -22.68
CA ASP A 192 -22.09 -5.86 -22.16
C ASP A 192 -21.83 -4.50 -21.49
N LEU A 193 -20.60 -4.26 -21.01
CA LEU A 193 -20.21 -3.00 -20.42
C LEU A 193 -20.21 -1.83 -21.43
N ASN A 194 -20.14 -2.14 -22.74
CA ASN A 194 -20.17 -1.15 -23.83
C ASN A 194 -21.60 -0.75 -24.26
N ARG A 195 -22.63 -1.32 -23.67
CA ARG A 195 -24.02 -0.96 -23.97
C ARG A 195 -24.33 0.45 -23.46
N SER A 196 -25.07 1.22 -24.24
CA SER A 196 -25.43 2.61 -23.92
C SER A 196 -26.33 2.75 -22.69
N ASP A 197 -27.05 1.69 -22.32
CA ASP A 197 -27.90 1.63 -21.13
C ASP A 197 -27.16 1.15 -19.87
N VAL A 198 -25.86 0.79 -19.97
CA VAL A 198 -25.03 0.30 -18.85
C VAL A 198 -24.10 1.40 -18.37
N ARG A 199 -24.18 1.71 -17.08
CA ARG A 199 -23.25 2.60 -16.37
C ARG A 199 -22.35 1.77 -15.46
N ILE A 200 -21.04 1.96 -15.59
CA ILE A 200 -20.09 1.28 -14.73
C ILE A 200 -19.54 2.21 -13.63
N VAL A 201 -18.98 1.60 -12.59
CA VAL A 201 -18.07 2.22 -11.64
C VAL A 201 -16.76 1.42 -11.63
N ASN A 202 -15.68 2.13 -11.63
CA ASN A 202 -14.34 1.55 -11.78
C ASN A 202 -13.58 1.52 -10.45
N ARG A 203 -12.44 0.85 -10.44
CA ARG A 203 -11.43 0.98 -9.41
C ARG A 203 -10.45 2.09 -9.78
N GLU A 204 -9.74 2.57 -8.78
CA GLU A 204 -8.63 3.51 -8.95
C GLU A 204 -7.58 2.98 -9.94
N LYS A 205 -6.91 3.90 -10.64
CA LYS A 205 -5.82 3.58 -11.56
C LYS A 205 -4.70 2.80 -10.84
N GLY A 206 -4.14 1.79 -11.52
CA GLY A 206 -3.08 0.96 -10.93
C GLY A 206 -3.58 -0.19 -10.04
N SER A 207 -4.87 -0.27 -9.69
CA SER A 207 -5.43 -1.45 -9.06
C SER A 207 -5.51 -2.62 -10.05
N GLY A 208 -5.33 -3.87 -9.57
CA GLY A 208 -5.38 -5.03 -10.45
C GLY A 208 -6.72 -5.21 -11.16
N ALA A 209 -7.86 -4.88 -10.51
CA ALA A 209 -9.17 -4.95 -11.13
C ALA A 209 -9.36 -3.89 -12.24
N ARG A 210 -8.74 -2.70 -12.10
CA ARG A 210 -8.71 -1.71 -13.17
C ARG A 210 -7.86 -2.17 -14.34
N VAL A 211 -6.68 -2.70 -14.08
CA VAL A 211 -5.79 -3.27 -15.11
C VAL A 211 -6.50 -4.42 -15.83
N LEU A 212 -7.18 -5.31 -15.10
CA LEU A 212 -7.97 -6.39 -15.70
C LEU A 212 -9.04 -5.84 -16.66
N LEU A 213 -9.82 -4.84 -16.25
CA LEU A 213 -10.82 -4.23 -17.12
C LEU A 213 -10.16 -3.63 -18.36
N ASP A 214 -9.12 -2.82 -18.18
CA ASP A 214 -8.44 -2.13 -19.29
C ASP A 214 -7.87 -3.12 -20.32
N GLU A 215 -7.26 -4.22 -19.85
CA GLU A 215 -6.75 -5.30 -20.72
C GLU A 215 -7.89 -6.05 -21.43
N GLN A 216 -8.99 -6.35 -20.74
CA GLN A 216 -10.13 -7.00 -21.38
C GLN A 216 -10.78 -6.11 -22.43
N LEU A 217 -10.94 -4.82 -22.18
CA LEU A 217 -11.42 -3.86 -23.20
C LEU A 217 -10.50 -3.80 -24.40
N ARG A 218 -9.18 -3.73 -24.16
CA ARG A 218 -8.16 -3.72 -25.21
C ARG A 218 -8.23 -4.97 -26.10
N LEU A 219 -8.28 -6.16 -25.50
CA LEU A 219 -8.35 -7.43 -26.20
C LEU A 219 -9.62 -7.57 -27.06
N LYS A 220 -10.70 -6.92 -26.66
CA LYS A 220 -12.00 -6.94 -27.36
C LYS A 220 -12.18 -5.74 -28.31
N GLY A 221 -11.19 -4.88 -28.45
CA GLY A 221 -11.25 -3.67 -29.30
C GLY A 221 -12.30 -2.66 -28.83
N ILE A 222 -12.66 -2.66 -27.55
CA ILE A 222 -13.63 -1.73 -26.95
C ILE A 222 -12.92 -0.49 -26.46
N SER A 223 -13.34 0.67 -26.95
CA SER A 223 -12.81 1.94 -26.45
C SER A 223 -13.29 2.23 -25.03
N ARG A 224 -12.39 2.47 -24.09
CA ARG A 224 -12.74 2.90 -22.74
C ARG A 224 -13.61 4.17 -22.70
N TYR A 225 -13.48 5.03 -23.69
CA TYR A 225 -14.26 6.26 -23.80
C TYR A 225 -15.72 6.03 -24.21
N ALA A 226 -16.05 4.82 -24.68
CA ALA A 226 -17.41 4.43 -24.99
C ALA A 226 -18.18 3.97 -23.75
N LEU A 227 -17.51 3.64 -22.65
CA LEU A 227 -18.15 3.16 -21.43
C LEU A 227 -18.66 4.33 -20.58
N THR A 228 -19.95 4.35 -20.32
CA THR A 228 -20.55 5.33 -19.39
C THR A 228 -20.07 5.05 -17.96
N GLY A 229 -19.46 6.04 -17.31
CA GLY A 229 -18.99 5.94 -15.93
C GLY A 229 -17.57 5.41 -15.77
N TYR A 230 -16.81 5.20 -16.85
CA TYR A 230 -15.43 4.69 -16.80
C TYR A 230 -14.50 5.51 -15.89
N GLU A 231 -14.66 6.83 -15.82
CA GLU A 231 -13.86 7.72 -14.98
C GLU A 231 -14.41 7.87 -13.54
N THR A 232 -15.52 7.18 -13.21
CA THR A 232 -16.04 7.16 -11.84
C THR A 232 -15.27 6.08 -11.05
N GLU A 233 -14.47 6.49 -10.08
CA GLU A 233 -13.53 5.61 -9.37
C GLU A 233 -13.90 5.42 -7.90
N GLU A 234 -13.59 4.23 -7.38
CA GLU A 234 -13.66 3.84 -5.97
C GLU A 234 -12.33 3.17 -5.54
N SER A 235 -11.91 3.45 -4.31
CA SER A 235 -10.62 2.98 -3.80
C SER A 235 -10.63 1.54 -3.25
N SER A 236 -11.78 0.84 -3.28
CA SER A 236 -11.89 -0.53 -2.77
C SER A 236 -12.92 -1.36 -3.53
N HIS A 237 -12.80 -2.69 -3.48
CA HIS A 237 -13.80 -3.61 -4.02
C HIS A 237 -15.18 -3.40 -3.38
N LEU A 238 -15.21 -3.11 -2.06
CA LEU A 238 -16.46 -2.83 -1.35
C LEU A 238 -17.10 -1.52 -1.80
N GLY A 239 -16.30 -0.48 -2.08
CA GLY A 239 -16.79 0.78 -2.62
C GLY A 239 -17.47 0.59 -3.97
N VAL A 240 -16.82 -0.15 -4.90
CA VAL A 240 -17.40 -0.50 -6.21
C VAL A 240 -18.71 -1.30 -6.05
N ALA A 241 -18.68 -2.38 -5.28
CA ALA A 241 -19.87 -3.21 -5.06
C ALA A 241 -21.00 -2.43 -4.35
N GLY A 242 -20.64 -1.53 -3.40
CA GLY A 242 -21.58 -0.64 -2.71
C GLY A 242 -22.26 0.36 -3.65
N LYS A 243 -21.56 0.92 -4.63
CA LYS A 243 -22.14 1.79 -5.66
C LYS A 243 -23.16 1.04 -6.53
N VAL A 244 -22.85 -0.21 -6.88
CA VAL A 244 -23.79 -1.08 -7.62
C VAL A 244 -25.00 -1.40 -6.75
N ALA A 245 -24.80 -1.78 -5.48
CA ALA A 245 -25.90 -2.05 -4.54
C ALA A 245 -26.83 -0.85 -4.34
N ALA A 246 -26.28 0.35 -4.34
CA ALA A 246 -27.02 1.61 -4.20
C ALA A 246 -27.68 2.09 -5.50
N GLY A 247 -27.56 1.36 -6.61
CA GLY A 247 -28.11 1.75 -7.92
C GLY A 247 -27.42 2.97 -8.56
N GLN A 248 -26.24 3.33 -8.11
CA GLN A 248 -25.43 4.44 -8.67
C GLN A 248 -24.64 4.00 -9.90
N ALA A 249 -24.45 2.70 -10.07
CA ALA A 249 -23.90 2.06 -11.26
C ALA A 249 -24.63 0.73 -11.49
N ASP A 250 -24.56 0.24 -12.72
CA ASP A 250 -25.18 -1.05 -13.12
C ASP A 250 -24.18 -2.21 -12.98
N ALA A 251 -22.89 -1.91 -13.17
CA ALA A 251 -21.83 -2.89 -13.04
C ALA A 251 -20.52 -2.27 -12.52
N GLY A 252 -19.65 -3.15 -11.99
CA GLY A 252 -18.28 -2.80 -11.61
C GLY A 252 -17.41 -4.04 -11.51
N VAL A 253 -16.09 -3.89 -11.71
CA VAL A 253 -15.16 -5.02 -11.70
C VAL A 253 -14.62 -5.29 -10.30
N GLY A 254 -14.59 -6.56 -9.91
CA GLY A 254 -13.98 -6.95 -8.65
C GLY A 254 -13.96 -8.44 -8.38
N ILE A 255 -13.86 -8.80 -7.11
CA ILE A 255 -13.74 -10.18 -6.64
C ILE A 255 -15.04 -10.65 -5.98
N GLU A 256 -15.36 -11.96 -6.14
CA GLU A 256 -16.59 -12.57 -5.65
C GLU A 256 -16.87 -12.30 -4.16
N LYS A 257 -15.83 -12.33 -3.32
CA LYS A 257 -15.96 -12.11 -1.88
C LYS A 257 -16.64 -10.78 -1.52
N ALA A 258 -16.35 -9.70 -2.23
CA ALA A 258 -16.91 -8.40 -1.92
C ALA A 258 -18.40 -8.30 -2.29
N ALA A 259 -18.87 -9.04 -3.31
CA ALA A 259 -20.27 -9.10 -3.66
C ALA A 259 -21.13 -9.64 -2.52
N ALA A 260 -20.66 -10.71 -1.87
CA ALA A 260 -21.38 -11.34 -0.76
C ALA A 260 -21.55 -10.40 0.46
N MET A 261 -20.66 -9.42 0.63
CA MET A 261 -20.69 -8.49 1.79
C MET A 261 -21.71 -7.36 1.64
N VAL A 262 -22.09 -7.00 0.40
CA VAL A 262 -22.98 -5.85 0.12
C VAL A 262 -24.24 -6.21 -0.65
N ASN A 263 -24.58 -7.50 -0.72
CA ASN A 263 -25.82 -8.02 -1.30
C ASN A 263 -26.04 -7.64 -2.78
N VAL A 264 -25.00 -7.75 -3.60
CA VAL A 264 -25.07 -7.70 -5.08
C VAL A 264 -24.87 -9.08 -5.66
N ASP A 265 -25.29 -9.30 -6.91
CA ASP A 265 -24.94 -10.51 -7.62
C ASP A 265 -23.56 -10.40 -8.26
N PHE A 266 -22.94 -11.54 -8.48
CA PHE A 266 -21.60 -11.61 -9.05
C PHE A 266 -21.60 -12.49 -10.30
N VAL A 267 -21.04 -11.98 -11.38
CA VAL A 267 -20.85 -12.70 -12.64
C VAL A 267 -19.35 -13.04 -12.74
N PRO A 268 -18.93 -14.29 -12.45
CA PRO A 268 -17.54 -14.69 -12.56
C PRO A 268 -17.11 -14.73 -14.03
N LEU A 269 -16.00 -14.06 -14.38
CA LEU A 269 -15.50 -13.98 -15.76
C LEU A 269 -14.11 -14.58 -15.93
N ILE A 270 -13.27 -14.52 -14.90
CA ILE A 270 -11.90 -15.01 -14.97
C ILE A 270 -11.42 -15.51 -13.60
N ARG A 271 -10.57 -16.54 -13.63
CA ARG A 271 -9.85 -17.00 -12.44
C ARG A 271 -8.57 -16.21 -12.27
N GLU A 272 -8.52 -15.37 -11.28
CA GLU A 272 -7.41 -14.46 -10.99
C GLU A 272 -6.36 -15.14 -10.12
N ARG A 273 -5.08 -15.02 -10.51
CA ARG A 273 -3.95 -15.45 -9.68
C ARG A 273 -3.48 -14.30 -8.80
N TYR A 274 -3.48 -14.53 -7.50
CA TYR A 274 -3.05 -13.58 -6.48
C TYR A 274 -1.73 -14.05 -5.86
N ASP A 275 -0.67 -13.28 -6.07
CA ASP A 275 0.69 -13.64 -5.69
C ASP A 275 1.30 -12.62 -4.73
N LEU A 276 2.29 -13.06 -3.94
CA LEU A 276 3.22 -12.22 -3.19
C LEU A 276 4.54 -12.10 -3.94
N VAL A 277 5.13 -10.92 -3.86
CA VAL A 277 6.48 -10.61 -4.39
C VAL A 277 7.34 -10.14 -3.24
N MET A 278 8.57 -10.65 -3.14
CA MET A 278 9.55 -10.29 -2.13
C MET A 278 10.93 -10.19 -2.77
N ILE A 279 11.64 -9.08 -2.53
CA ILE A 279 13.02 -8.89 -3.04
C ILE A 279 13.99 -9.70 -2.18
N LYS A 280 14.81 -10.51 -2.82
CA LYS A 280 15.88 -11.30 -2.20
C LYS A 280 17.10 -10.41 -1.95
N LYS A 281 17.41 -10.16 -0.68
CA LYS A 281 18.65 -9.52 -0.21
C LYS A 281 19.15 -10.35 0.98
N PRO A 282 20.46 -10.40 1.27
CA PRO A 282 20.95 -11.14 2.43
C PRO A 282 20.22 -10.83 3.73
N ALA A 283 19.83 -9.58 3.94
CA ALA A 283 19.08 -9.13 5.12
C ALA A 283 17.60 -9.54 5.13
N ASN A 284 17.07 -10.09 4.04
CA ASN A 284 15.66 -10.44 3.89
C ASN A 284 15.40 -11.96 3.91
N LEU A 285 16.43 -12.78 3.70
CA LEU A 285 16.27 -14.21 3.50
C LEU A 285 15.57 -14.89 4.69
N GLU A 286 15.91 -14.53 5.92
CA GLU A 286 15.32 -15.13 7.13
C GLU A 286 13.79 -14.91 7.19
N TRP A 287 13.32 -13.70 6.99
CA TRP A 287 11.88 -13.44 7.05
C TRP A 287 11.15 -13.92 5.79
N ILE A 288 11.82 -14.00 4.62
CA ILE A 288 11.26 -14.64 3.41
C ILE A 288 10.98 -16.12 3.70
N GLU A 289 11.93 -16.86 4.27
CA GLU A 289 11.72 -18.26 4.67
C GLU A 289 10.59 -18.40 5.69
N THR A 290 10.49 -17.48 6.64
CA THR A 290 9.36 -17.43 7.58
C THR A 290 8.02 -17.27 6.84
N VAL A 291 7.92 -16.36 5.87
CA VAL A 291 6.71 -16.16 5.07
C VAL A 291 6.37 -17.41 4.25
N LEU A 292 7.35 -18.01 3.59
CA LEU A 292 7.16 -19.26 2.84
C LEU A 292 6.68 -20.40 3.74
N GLY A 293 7.26 -20.54 4.92
CA GLY A 293 6.83 -21.52 5.93
C GLY A 293 5.38 -21.30 6.39
N ILE A 294 4.98 -20.05 6.61
CA ILE A 294 3.60 -19.70 6.97
C ILE A 294 2.64 -20.09 5.85
N LEU A 295 2.90 -19.66 4.62
CA LEU A 295 2.03 -19.96 3.46
C LEU A 295 1.84 -21.46 3.22
N ARG A 296 2.87 -22.28 3.50
CA ARG A 296 2.84 -23.72 3.35
C ARG A 296 2.19 -24.45 4.52
N SER A 297 2.03 -23.78 5.67
CA SER A 297 1.52 -24.41 6.89
C SER A 297 0.02 -24.72 6.78
N GLU A 298 -0.36 -25.90 7.30
CA GLU A 298 -1.77 -26.31 7.35
C GLU A 298 -2.61 -25.36 8.23
N ALA A 299 -2.03 -24.80 9.29
CA ALA A 299 -2.72 -23.85 10.16
C ALA A 299 -3.17 -22.61 9.39
N PHE A 300 -2.29 -22.03 8.55
CA PHE A 300 -2.62 -20.87 7.73
C PHE A 300 -3.66 -21.22 6.65
N LYS A 301 -3.46 -22.33 5.94
CA LYS A 301 -4.41 -22.78 4.91
C LYS A 301 -5.79 -23.09 5.49
N ASN A 302 -5.87 -23.74 6.63
CA ASN A 302 -7.11 -24.04 7.32
C ASN A 302 -7.86 -22.76 7.73
N GLU A 303 -7.16 -21.74 8.28
CA GLU A 303 -7.78 -20.46 8.60
C GLU A 303 -8.33 -19.76 7.34
N LEU A 304 -7.59 -19.79 6.24
CA LEU A 304 -8.04 -19.20 4.98
C LEU A 304 -9.20 -19.96 4.33
N SER A 305 -9.28 -21.27 4.49
CA SER A 305 -10.34 -22.11 3.91
C SER A 305 -11.73 -21.78 4.48
N LEU A 306 -11.79 -21.15 5.66
CA LEU A 306 -13.02 -20.64 6.25
C LEU A 306 -13.56 -19.41 5.53
N ILE A 307 -12.74 -18.76 4.71
CA ILE A 307 -13.10 -17.59 3.92
C ILE A 307 -13.48 -18.04 2.51
N ARG A 308 -14.75 -17.86 2.16
CA ARG A 308 -15.24 -18.24 0.82
C ARG A 308 -14.55 -17.44 -0.28
N GLY A 309 -14.37 -18.07 -1.45
CA GLY A 309 -13.88 -17.42 -2.66
C GLY A 309 -12.38 -17.53 -2.88
N TYR A 310 -11.65 -18.26 -2.04
CA TYR A 310 -10.23 -18.59 -2.27
C TYR A 310 -10.06 -20.06 -2.66
N ASP A 311 -9.28 -20.29 -3.71
CA ASP A 311 -8.71 -21.58 -4.03
C ASP A 311 -7.25 -21.60 -3.56
N LEU A 312 -6.96 -22.45 -2.59
CA LEU A 312 -5.69 -22.53 -1.88
C LEU A 312 -4.79 -23.66 -2.38
N SER A 313 -5.15 -24.30 -3.48
CA SER A 313 -4.47 -25.50 -4.01
C SER A 313 -2.99 -25.28 -4.29
N LEU A 314 -2.59 -24.07 -4.64
CA LEU A 314 -1.20 -23.68 -4.94
C LEU A 314 -0.59 -22.72 -3.91
N THR A 315 -1.28 -22.48 -2.78
CA THR A 315 -0.77 -21.56 -1.72
C THR A 315 0.60 -22.00 -1.22
N GLY A 316 1.57 -21.07 -1.25
CA GLY A 316 2.96 -21.32 -0.85
C GLY A 316 3.85 -21.96 -1.94
N THR A 317 3.31 -22.14 -3.17
CA THR A 317 4.10 -22.56 -4.33
C THR A 317 4.86 -21.36 -4.90
N ILE A 318 6.16 -21.52 -5.11
CA ILE A 318 6.97 -20.52 -5.83
C ILE A 318 6.58 -20.58 -7.31
N VAL A 319 6.06 -19.47 -7.82
CA VAL A 319 5.63 -19.31 -9.23
C VAL A 319 6.81 -18.88 -10.10
N TRP A 320 7.66 -18.05 -9.54
CA TRP A 320 8.84 -17.51 -10.22
C TRP A 320 9.90 -17.12 -9.19
N GLU A 321 11.14 -17.38 -9.53
CA GLU A 321 12.29 -16.98 -8.73
C GLU A 321 13.45 -16.60 -9.65
N THR A 322 14.11 -15.49 -9.33
CA THR A 322 15.37 -15.11 -9.97
C THR A 322 16.55 -15.59 -9.14
N GLU A 323 17.69 -15.78 -9.79
CA GLU A 323 18.96 -16.14 -9.14
C GLU A 323 19.41 -15.12 -8.10
#